data_036a6b2186e0d946139ebca2072bb707
#
_entry.id   036a6b2186e0d946139ebca2072bb707
#
_cell.length_a   1.000
_cell.length_b   1.000
_cell.length_c   1.000
_cell.angle_alpha   90.00
_cell.angle_beta   90.00
_cell.angle_gamma   90.00
#
_symmetry.space_group_name_H-M   'P 1'
#
loop_
_entity.id
_entity.type
_entity.pdbx_description
1 polymer ?
#
loop_
_entity_poly.entity_id
_entity_poly.type
_entity_poly.pdbx_seq_one_letter_code
_entity_poly.pdbx_strand_id
1 'polypeptide(L)'
;MSKLNIDQKSVKALFSEKKADFLIPDYQRPYAWGEKECQTLWDDLFLFAFPDNDCDKFKSDSDEYFLGPIVTFKNDDGKLEIIDGQQRLTTLMLLLRAFYEKYGSMKNDKAVKTSKFIEQCIWKTDEFGDPDKSALKIDSEVATDKEKGEFLSILKAGKVSENEKSSYANNYRFFQQKIVDFLNTYPDWFSFFPIRIMNNCILLPI
;
A
#
# COMPACT_ATOMS: atom_id res chain seq x y z
N MET A 1 17.87 11.54 26.45
CA MET A 1 17.04 12.14 25.40
C MET A 1 17.13 11.23 24.19
N SER A 2 16.03 10.53 23.83
CA SER A 2 15.98 9.77 22.59
C SER A 2 16.02 10.75 21.42
N LYS A 3 17.00 10.60 20.53
CA LYS A 3 17.03 11.36 19.28
C LYS A 3 15.84 10.91 18.44
N LEU A 4 14.98 11.85 18.05
CA LEU A 4 13.97 11.61 17.04
C LEU A 4 14.71 11.27 15.74
N ASN A 5 14.61 10.04 15.29
CA ASN A 5 15.23 9.61 14.04
C ASN A 5 14.22 9.84 12.93
N ILE A 6 14.36 10.95 12.23
CA ILE A 6 13.48 11.32 11.11
C ILE A 6 14.22 10.89 9.83
N ASP A 7 13.79 9.78 9.26
CA ASP A 7 14.38 9.26 8.03
C ASP A 7 13.27 9.10 6.97
N GLN A 8 13.42 9.78 5.83
CA GLN A 8 12.47 9.66 4.72
C GLN A 8 12.63 8.31 4.07
N LYS A 9 11.51 7.60 3.88
CA LYS A 9 11.51 6.29 3.22
C LYS A 9 10.48 6.25 2.11
N SER A 10 10.88 5.70 0.98
CA SER A 10 9.90 5.37 -0.06
C SER A 10 8.93 4.30 0.45
N VAL A 11 7.76 4.21 -0.16
CA VAL A 11 6.77 3.15 0.15
C VAL A 11 7.44 1.78 0.13
N LYS A 12 8.24 1.51 -0.92
CA LYS A 12 9.00 0.27 -1.03
C LYS A 12 9.98 0.08 0.13
N ALA A 13 10.79 1.09 0.43
CA ALA A 13 11.79 0.99 1.49
C ALA A 13 11.14 0.74 2.86
N LEU A 14 10.02 1.42 3.16
CA LEU A 14 9.33 1.25 4.42
C LEU A 14 8.74 -0.16 4.58
N PHE A 15 8.01 -0.64 3.57
CA PHE A 15 7.31 -1.91 3.68
C PHE A 15 8.18 -3.14 3.39
N SER A 16 9.21 -3.03 2.53
CA SER A 16 10.08 -4.17 2.22
C SER A 16 11.12 -4.46 3.30
N GLU A 17 11.27 -3.61 4.30
CA GLU A 17 12.14 -3.93 5.44
C GLU A 17 11.79 -5.29 6.04
N LYS A 18 12.80 -6.12 6.24
CA LYS A 18 12.63 -7.49 6.78
C LYS A 18 11.91 -7.49 8.13
N LYS A 19 12.12 -6.44 8.93
CA LYS A 19 11.54 -6.27 10.27
C LYS A 19 10.28 -5.41 10.29
N ALA A 20 9.77 -4.98 9.13
CA ALA A 20 8.52 -4.24 9.08
C ALA A 20 7.37 -5.13 9.52
N ASP A 21 6.79 -4.83 10.66
CA ASP A 21 5.66 -5.51 11.27
C ASP A 21 4.78 -4.45 11.93
N PHE A 22 3.80 -3.97 11.16
CA PHE A 22 2.94 -2.88 11.57
C PHE A 22 1.72 -3.39 12.31
N LEU A 23 1.36 -2.70 13.39
CA LEU A 23 0.16 -2.98 14.15
C LEU A 23 -0.70 -1.72 14.24
N ILE A 24 -1.96 -1.81 13.83
CA ILE A 24 -2.97 -0.80 14.14
C ILE A 24 -3.55 -1.20 15.50
N PRO A 25 -3.23 -0.48 16.59
CA PRO A 25 -3.61 -0.91 17.94
C PRO A 25 -5.10 -0.74 18.22
N ASP A 26 -5.56 -1.34 19.32
CA ASP A 26 -6.96 -1.46 19.69
C ASP A 26 -7.66 -0.13 19.98
N TYR A 27 -6.92 0.88 20.46
CA TYR A 27 -7.43 2.22 20.78
C TYR A 27 -7.61 3.14 19.55
N GLN A 28 -7.16 2.71 18.38
CA GLN A 28 -7.33 3.49 17.16
C GLN A 28 -8.79 3.46 16.67
N ARG A 29 -9.17 4.49 15.90
CA ARG A 29 -10.48 4.53 15.27
C ARG A 29 -10.58 3.52 14.13
N PRO A 30 -11.78 3.01 13.83
CA PRO A 30 -12.00 2.19 12.64
C PRO A 30 -11.57 2.89 11.34
N TYR A 31 -11.32 2.09 10.33
CA TYR A 31 -11.07 2.61 8.99
C TYR A 31 -12.31 3.36 8.46
N ALA A 32 -12.13 4.60 8.07
CA ALA A 32 -13.20 5.51 7.71
C ALA A 32 -13.06 6.18 6.34
N TRP A 33 -11.93 5.96 5.63
CA TRP A 33 -11.80 6.47 4.27
C TRP A 33 -12.79 5.76 3.35
N GLY A 34 -13.46 6.56 2.50
CA GLY A 34 -14.38 6.10 1.48
C GLY A 34 -13.85 6.36 0.08
N GLU A 35 -14.73 6.22 -0.89
CA GLU A 35 -14.39 6.39 -2.30
C GLU A 35 -13.80 7.79 -2.62
N LYS A 36 -14.29 8.84 -1.94
CA LYS A 36 -13.80 10.20 -2.15
C LYS A 36 -12.32 10.35 -1.80
N GLU A 37 -11.91 9.86 -0.64
CA GLU A 37 -10.51 9.91 -0.19
C GLU A 37 -9.63 9.01 -1.07
N CYS A 38 -10.13 7.85 -1.47
CA CYS A 38 -9.45 6.95 -2.39
C CYS A 38 -9.28 7.56 -3.79
N GLN A 39 -10.30 8.27 -4.29
CA GLN A 39 -10.24 8.98 -5.57
C GLN A 39 -9.18 10.10 -5.50
N THR A 40 -9.18 10.89 -4.43
CA THR A 40 -8.18 11.95 -4.24
C THR A 40 -6.76 11.36 -4.23
N LEU A 41 -6.54 10.29 -3.46
CA LEU A 41 -5.24 9.61 -3.43
C LEU A 41 -4.84 9.10 -4.81
N TRP A 42 -5.76 8.47 -5.55
CA TRP A 42 -5.49 7.97 -6.89
C TRP A 42 -5.09 9.09 -7.85
N ASP A 43 -5.85 10.19 -7.85
CA ASP A 43 -5.63 11.32 -8.76
C ASP A 43 -4.28 12.01 -8.45
N ASP A 44 -3.96 12.19 -7.17
CA ASP A 44 -2.66 12.73 -6.75
C ASP A 44 -1.49 11.84 -7.19
N LEU A 45 -1.61 10.53 -6.98
CA LEU A 45 -0.58 9.57 -7.39
C LEU A 45 -0.44 9.48 -8.91
N PHE A 46 -1.55 9.55 -9.64
CA PHE A 46 -1.55 9.54 -11.09
C PHE A 46 -0.91 10.81 -11.66
N LEU A 47 -1.33 11.98 -11.18
CA LEU A 47 -0.77 13.27 -11.61
C LEU A 47 0.73 13.36 -11.31
N PHE A 48 1.14 12.84 -10.15
CA PHE A 48 2.56 12.75 -9.79
C PHE A 48 3.33 11.83 -10.73
N ALA A 49 2.80 10.62 -10.98
CA ALA A 49 3.47 9.64 -11.82
C ALA A 49 3.52 10.02 -13.31
N PHE A 50 2.54 10.78 -13.77
CA PHE A 50 2.39 11.19 -15.18
C PHE A 50 2.09 12.70 -15.29
N PRO A 51 3.08 13.57 -15.01
CA PRO A 51 2.90 15.01 -15.08
C PRO A 51 2.36 15.42 -16.46
N ASP A 52 1.32 16.26 -16.46
CA ASP A 52 0.63 16.71 -17.69
C ASP A 52 0.13 15.56 -18.59
N ASN A 53 -0.19 14.41 -18.03
CA ASN A 53 -0.53 13.17 -18.75
C ASN A 53 0.57 12.75 -19.76
N ASP A 54 1.81 12.86 -19.37
CA ASP A 54 2.98 12.52 -20.17
C ASP A 54 3.91 11.58 -19.39
N CYS A 55 4.18 10.42 -19.96
CA CYS A 55 5.03 9.40 -19.32
C CYS A 55 6.50 9.82 -19.25
N ASP A 56 6.96 10.64 -20.19
CA ASP A 56 8.37 10.99 -20.34
C ASP A 56 8.78 12.20 -19.48
N LYS A 57 7.82 12.92 -18.90
CA LYS A 57 8.09 14.06 -18.02
C LYS A 57 8.55 13.70 -16.61
N PHE A 58 8.29 12.49 -16.18
CA PHE A 58 8.71 12.02 -14.86
C PHE A 58 10.22 11.80 -14.78
N LYS A 59 10.83 12.30 -13.71
CA LYS A 59 12.27 12.16 -13.43
C LYS A 59 12.48 11.26 -12.22
N SER A 60 12.83 10.02 -12.47
CA SER A 60 12.92 8.97 -11.44
C SER A 60 13.97 9.22 -10.35
N ASP A 61 14.94 10.07 -10.62
CA ASP A 61 16.05 10.42 -9.73
C ASP A 61 15.82 11.66 -8.87
N SER A 62 14.76 12.44 -9.16
CA SER A 62 14.51 13.72 -8.50
C SER A 62 13.05 13.94 -8.10
N ASP A 63 12.08 13.33 -8.81
CA ASP A 63 10.68 13.56 -8.52
C ASP A 63 10.24 12.69 -7.33
N GLU A 64 9.76 13.34 -6.28
CA GLU A 64 9.26 12.71 -5.06
C GLU A 64 7.88 13.27 -4.70
N TYR A 65 6.97 12.41 -4.24
CA TYR A 65 5.66 12.78 -3.72
C TYR A 65 5.58 12.46 -2.24
N PHE A 66 5.39 13.49 -1.42
CA PHE A 66 5.28 13.31 0.02
C PHE A 66 3.87 12.90 0.43
N LEU A 67 3.72 11.63 0.81
CA LEU A 67 2.46 11.06 1.29
C LEU A 67 2.08 11.51 2.71
N GLY A 68 3.05 11.95 3.50
CA GLY A 68 2.86 12.43 4.86
C GLY A 68 3.57 11.58 5.92
N PRO A 69 3.47 12.01 7.19
CA PRO A 69 4.10 11.28 8.29
C PRO A 69 3.34 9.99 8.61
N ILE A 70 4.09 9.03 9.13
CA ILE A 70 3.57 7.86 9.84
C ILE A 70 4.26 7.81 11.19
N VAL A 71 3.50 8.05 12.24
CA VAL A 71 4.04 7.99 13.60
C VAL A 71 3.89 6.58 14.12
N THR A 72 5.02 5.99 14.53
CA THR A 72 5.05 4.63 15.06
C THR A 72 5.76 4.56 16.40
N PHE A 73 5.35 3.61 17.20
CA PHE A 73 6.00 3.24 18.45
C PHE A 73 6.35 1.75 18.40
N LYS A 74 7.58 1.41 18.75
CA LYS A 74 7.97 -0.01 18.83
C LYS A 74 7.55 -0.56 20.19
N ASN A 75 6.59 -1.49 20.18
CA ASN A 75 6.11 -2.14 21.40
C ASN A 75 7.07 -3.24 21.91
N ASP A 76 6.74 -3.84 23.06
CA ASP A 76 7.55 -4.86 23.72
C ASP A 76 7.68 -6.15 22.88
N ASP A 77 6.70 -6.45 22.02
CA ASP A 77 6.73 -7.57 21.08
C ASP A 77 7.56 -7.27 19.82
N GLY A 78 8.07 -6.06 19.70
CA GLY A 78 8.88 -5.60 18.59
C GLY A 78 8.09 -5.16 17.36
N LYS A 79 6.75 -5.11 17.43
CA LYS A 79 5.87 -4.57 16.39
C LYS A 79 5.92 -3.03 16.38
N LEU A 80 5.68 -2.46 15.21
CA LEU A 80 5.54 -1.01 15.02
C LEU A 80 4.06 -0.61 15.14
N GLU A 81 3.65 -0.20 16.34
CA GLU A 81 2.31 0.31 16.57
C GLU A 81 2.13 1.67 15.89
N ILE A 82 1.07 1.80 15.10
CA ILE A 82 0.77 3.00 14.34
C ILE A 82 -0.01 3.96 15.23
N ILE A 83 0.62 5.07 15.60
CA ILE A 83 0.02 6.14 16.39
C ILE A 83 -0.73 7.12 15.49
N ASP A 84 -0.17 7.44 14.31
CA ASP A 84 -0.82 8.28 13.29
C ASP A 84 -0.48 7.79 11.89
N GLY A 85 -1.38 8.06 10.92
CA GLY A 85 -1.23 7.65 9.52
C GLY A 85 -1.91 6.33 9.18
N GLN A 86 -2.63 5.69 10.11
CA GLN A 86 -3.28 4.38 9.88
C GLN A 86 -4.20 4.34 8.66
N GLN A 87 -5.04 5.37 8.46
CA GLN A 87 -5.99 5.42 7.33
C GLN A 87 -5.25 5.35 5.99
N ARG A 88 -4.19 6.14 5.87
CA ARG A 88 -3.33 6.18 4.67
C ARG A 88 -2.61 4.85 4.45
N LEU A 89 -2.03 4.29 5.52
CA LEU A 89 -1.32 3.03 5.44
C LEU A 89 -2.24 1.88 4.99
N THR A 90 -3.42 1.79 5.60
CA THR A 90 -4.46 0.83 5.21
C THR A 90 -4.83 0.97 3.74
N THR A 91 -5.08 2.20 3.29
CA THR A 91 -5.46 2.47 1.89
C THR A 91 -4.35 2.14 0.92
N LEU A 92 -3.09 2.46 1.24
CA LEU A 92 -1.94 2.05 0.43
C LEU A 92 -1.81 0.53 0.33
N MET A 93 -2.04 -0.19 1.41
CA MET A 93 -2.02 -1.66 1.39
C MET A 93 -3.12 -2.23 0.48
N LEU A 94 -4.34 -1.68 0.51
CA LEU A 94 -5.41 -2.08 -0.40
C LEU A 94 -5.06 -1.78 -1.87
N LEU A 95 -4.49 -0.61 -2.15
CA LEU A 95 -4.03 -0.24 -3.49
C LEU A 95 -2.93 -1.17 -4.00
N LEU A 96 -1.90 -1.42 -3.19
CA LEU A 96 -0.82 -2.35 -3.56
C LEU A 96 -1.36 -3.77 -3.79
N ARG A 97 -2.31 -4.22 -2.96
CA ARG A 97 -2.94 -5.54 -3.14
C ARG A 97 -3.74 -5.63 -4.44
N ALA A 98 -4.43 -4.55 -4.82
CA ALA A 98 -5.16 -4.48 -6.09
C ALA A 98 -4.21 -4.52 -7.31
N PHE A 99 -3.09 -3.81 -7.26
CA PHE A 99 -2.04 -3.93 -8.27
C PHE A 99 -1.46 -5.34 -8.34
N TYR A 100 -1.17 -5.95 -7.19
CA TYR A 100 -0.65 -7.31 -7.14
C TYR A 100 -1.57 -8.32 -7.82
N GLU A 101 -2.89 -8.26 -7.52
CA GLU A 101 -3.88 -9.17 -8.12
C GLU A 101 -3.92 -9.04 -9.65
N LYS A 102 -3.94 -7.81 -10.15
CA LYS A 102 -4.00 -7.56 -11.59
C LYS A 102 -2.70 -7.94 -12.29
N TYR A 103 -1.56 -7.52 -11.75
CA TYR A 103 -0.25 -7.74 -12.38
C TYR A 103 0.22 -9.18 -12.27
N GLY A 104 -0.13 -9.87 -11.17
CA GLY A 104 0.15 -11.30 -10.99
C GLY A 104 -0.51 -12.20 -12.05
N SER A 105 -1.61 -11.73 -12.66
CA SER A 105 -2.29 -12.43 -13.77
C SER A 105 -1.66 -12.16 -15.15
N MET A 106 -0.74 -11.20 -15.26
CA MET A 106 -0.09 -10.82 -16.52
C MET A 106 1.16 -11.68 -16.77
N LYS A 107 1.38 -12.06 -18.02
CA LYS A 107 2.57 -12.87 -18.43
C LYS A 107 3.79 -12.03 -18.81
N ASN A 108 3.70 -10.71 -18.72
CA ASN A 108 4.77 -9.79 -19.08
C ASN A 108 5.86 -9.76 -18.00
N ASP A 109 7.13 -9.81 -18.38
CA ASP A 109 8.28 -9.83 -17.45
C ASP A 109 8.31 -8.62 -16.49
N LYS A 110 7.93 -7.44 -16.96
CA LYS A 110 7.87 -6.23 -16.12
C LYS A 110 6.75 -6.34 -15.08
N ALA A 111 5.59 -6.88 -15.45
CA ALA A 111 4.49 -7.14 -14.52
C ALA A 111 4.87 -8.17 -13.46
N VAL A 112 5.53 -9.26 -13.84
CA VAL A 112 6.04 -10.28 -12.92
C VAL A 112 7.04 -9.70 -11.94
N LYS A 113 8.00 -8.89 -12.40
CA LYS A 113 8.96 -8.19 -11.52
C LYS A 113 8.26 -7.21 -10.58
N THR A 114 7.31 -6.43 -11.08
CA THR A 114 6.52 -5.50 -10.26
C THR A 114 5.74 -6.25 -9.17
N SER A 115 5.08 -7.35 -9.52
CA SER A 115 4.36 -8.19 -8.55
C SER A 115 5.28 -8.69 -7.45
N LYS A 116 6.49 -9.14 -7.76
CA LYS A 116 7.48 -9.58 -6.76
C LYS A 116 7.88 -8.46 -5.79
N PHE A 117 8.01 -7.22 -6.26
CA PHE A 117 8.26 -6.10 -5.36
C PHE A 117 7.07 -5.80 -4.44
N ILE A 118 5.85 -5.89 -4.97
CA ILE A 118 4.64 -5.68 -4.17
C ILE A 118 4.47 -6.81 -3.14
N GLU A 119 4.78 -8.05 -3.48
CA GLU A 119 4.76 -9.18 -2.52
C GLU A 119 5.55 -8.86 -1.26
N GLN A 120 6.76 -8.34 -1.40
CA GLN A 120 7.62 -7.96 -0.28
C GLN A 120 7.05 -6.81 0.58
N CYS A 121 6.13 -6.03 0.04
CA CYS A 121 5.45 -4.97 0.78
C CYS A 121 4.24 -5.49 1.58
N ILE A 122 3.58 -6.55 1.13
CA ILE A 122 2.34 -7.06 1.73
C ILE A 122 2.60 -8.19 2.74
N TRP A 123 3.47 -9.12 2.39
CA TRP A 123 3.76 -10.31 3.20
C TRP A 123 5.14 -10.24 3.85
N LYS A 124 5.25 -10.87 5.02
CA LYS A 124 6.56 -11.09 5.65
C LYS A 124 7.42 -11.98 4.76
N THR A 125 8.72 -11.80 4.85
CA THR A 125 9.67 -12.59 4.07
C THR A 125 10.47 -13.51 4.99
N ASP A 126 10.81 -14.69 4.49
CA ASP A 126 11.71 -15.62 5.15
C ASP A 126 13.18 -15.15 5.13
N GLU A 127 14.11 -16.03 5.52
CA GLU A 127 15.53 -15.72 5.56
C GLU A 127 16.13 -15.48 4.15
N PHE A 128 15.54 -16.08 3.13
CA PHE A 128 15.96 -15.97 1.74
C PHE A 128 15.29 -14.80 1.01
N GLY A 129 14.32 -14.12 1.64
CA GLY A 129 13.55 -13.02 1.06
C GLY A 129 12.31 -13.47 0.29
N ASP A 130 11.94 -14.74 0.39
CA ASP A 130 10.73 -15.27 -0.21
C ASP A 130 9.50 -14.89 0.65
N PRO A 131 8.38 -14.46 0.02
CA PRO A 131 7.20 -14.01 0.75
C PRO A 131 6.44 -15.18 1.39
N ASP A 132 6.24 -15.09 2.71
CA ASP A 132 5.33 -15.95 3.46
C ASP A 132 3.89 -15.44 3.35
N LYS A 133 3.10 -15.99 2.44
CA LYS A 133 1.71 -15.58 2.20
C LYS A 133 0.73 -15.89 3.34
N SER A 134 1.18 -16.58 4.37
CA SER A 134 0.40 -16.78 5.60
C SER A 134 0.54 -15.60 6.58
N ALA A 135 1.62 -14.81 6.48
CA ALA A 135 1.98 -13.75 7.41
C ALA A 135 2.01 -12.37 6.74
N LEU A 136 1.11 -11.48 7.14
CA LEU A 136 1.05 -10.10 6.65
C LEU A 136 2.04 -9.20 7.40
N LYS A 137 2.50 -8.13 6.74
CA LYS A 137 3.30 -7.06 7.35
C LYS A 137 2.50 -6.03 8.12
N ILE A 138 1.18 -6.14 8.11
CA ILE A 138 0.28 -5.28 8.87
C ILE A 138 -0.79 -6.13 9.54
N ASP A 139 -1.13 -5.78 10.77
CA ASP A 139 -2.22 -6.35 11.54
C ASP A 139 -3.09 -5.23 12.12
N SER A 140 -4.32 -5.55 12.51
CA SER A 140 -5.25 -4.60 13.11
C SER A 140 -5.98 -5.22 14.31
N GLU A 141 -5.84 -4.57 15.45
CA GLU A 141 -6.49 -4.94 16.72
C GLU A 141 -7.59 -3.95 17.12
N VAL A 142 -7.95 -2.98 16.26
CA VAL A 142 -8.93 -1.93 16.57
C VAL A 142 -10.19 -2.54 17.19
N ALA A 143 -10.44 -2.21 18.47
CA ALA A 143 -11.48 -2.88 19.27
C ALA A 143 -12.90 -2.63 18.74
N THR A 144 -13.13 -1.43 18.20
CA THR A 144 -14.43 -1.00 17.67
C THR A 144 -14.63 -1.30 16.19
N ASP A 145 -13.61 -1.80 15.49
CA ASP A 145 -13.69 -2.15 14.08
C ASP A 145 -14.13 -3.61 13.91
N LYS A 146 -15.40 -3.79 13.60
CA LYS A 146 -15.98 -5.12 13.34
C LYS A 146 -15.56 -5.70 11.98
N GLU A 147 -15.09 -4.84 11.08
CA GLU A 147 -14.75 -5.18 9.69
C GLU A 147 -13.24 -5.41 9.49
N LYS A 148 -12.42 -5.26 10.55
CA LYS A 148 -10.95 -5.44 10.43
C LYS A 148 -10.53 -6.81 9.88
N GLY A 149 -11.31 -7.85 10.18
CA GLY A 149 -11.09 -9.19 9.63
C GLY A 149 -11.21 -9.24 8.10
N GLU A 150 -12.09 -8.41 7.52
CA GLU A 150 -12.24 -8.27 6.06
C GLU A 150 -10.98 -7.65 5.43
N PHE A 151 -10.41 -6.61 6.05
CA PHE A 151 -9.15 -6.02 5.60
C PHE A 151 -8.04 -7.08 5.50
N LEU A 152 -7.82 -7.84 6.56
CA LEU A 152 -6.77 -8.87 6.57
C LEU A 152 -7.07 -10.00 5.57
N SER A 153 -8.34 -10.36 5.40
CA SER A 153 -8.78 -11.34 4.39
C SER A 153 -8.51 -10.85 2.97
N ILE A 154 -8.80 -9.58 2.66
CA ILE A 154 -8.50 -8.96 1.37
C ILE A 154 -7.01 -9.01 1.10
N LEU A 155 -6.17 -8.62 2.06
CA LEU A 155 -4.72 -8.65 1.87
C LEU A 155 -4.18 -10.06 1.61
N LYS A 156 -4.70 -11.07 2.30
CA LYS A 156 -4.30 -12.47 2.11
C LYS A 156 -4.79 -13.03 0.78
N ALA A 157 -6.09 -12.96 0.53
CA ALA A 157 -6.74 -13.66 -0.58
C ALA A 157 -6.89 -12.84 -1.87
N GLY A 158 -6.95 -11.50 -1.78
CA GLY A 158 -7.21 -10.61 -2.93
C GLY A 158 -8.62 -10.74 -3.50
N LYS A 159 -9.53 -11.26 -2.72
CA LYS A 159 -10.92 -11.51 -3.13
C LYS A 159 -11.88 -10.88 -2.14
N VAL A 160 -12.96 -10.36 -2.66
CA VAL A 160 -14.06 -9.78 -1.90
C VAL A 160 -15.36 -10.41 -2.40
N SER A 161 -16.22 -10.85 -1.47
CA SER A 161 -17.56 -11.33 -1.81
C SER A 161 -18.40 -10.17 -2.37
N GLU A 162 -19.22 -10.43 -3.37
CA GLU A 162 -20.10 -9.41 -3.98
C GLU A 162 -21.04 -8.74 -2.98
N ASN A 163 -21.43 -9.47 -1.93
CA ASN A 163 -22.33 -9.00 -0.89
C ASN A 163 -21.63 -8.19 0.22
N GLU A 164 -20.29 -8.19 0.25
CA GLU A 164 -19.52 -7.46 1.25
C GLU A 164 -19.55 -5.96 0.96
N LYS A 165 -19.93 -5.17 1.98
CA LYS A 165 -20.13 -3.71 1.88
C LYS A 165 -19.24 -2.91 2.82
N SER A 166 -18.24 -3.54 3.43
CA SER A 166 -17.30 -2.83 4.28
C SER A 166 -16.57 -1.72 3.50
N SER A 167 -16.08 -0.71 4.21
CA SER A 167 -15.24 0.33 3.59
C SER A 167 -13.99 -0.27 2.94
N TYR A 168 -13.43 -1.32 3.53
CA TYR A 168 -12.30 -2.06 2.96
C TYR A 168 -12.64 -2.71 1.62
N ALA A 169 -13.77 -3.41 1.55
CA ALA A 169 -14.24 -4.08 0.34
C ALA A 169 -14.56 -3.09 -0.78
N ASN A 170 -15.27 -2.00 -0.44
CA ASN A 170 -15.64 -0.98 -1.41
C ASN A 170 -14.41 -0.29 -1.99
N ASN A 171 -13.46 0.11 -1.14
CA ASN A 171 -12.23 0.77 -1.57
C ASN A 171 -11.31 -0.17 -2.35
N TYR A 172 -11.27 -1.44 -2.00
CA TYR A 172 -10.52 -2.43 -2.77
C TYR A 172 -11.09 -2.61 -4.19
N ARG A 173 -12.42 -2.74 -4.33
CA ARG A 173 -13.09 -2.80 -5.65
C ARG A 173 -12.87 -1.51 -6.45
N PHE A 174 -12.94 -0.36 -5.79
CA PHE A 174 -12.63 0.93 -6.39
C PHE A 174 -11.25 0.92 -7.04
N PHE A 175 -10.21 0.50 -6.32
CA PHE A 175 -8.86 0.41 -6.89
C PHE A 175 -8.74 -0.63 -7.99
N GLN A 176 -9.39 -1.78 -7.85
CA GLN A 176 -9.42 -2.78 -8.93
C GLN A 176 -10.00 -2.19 -10.23
N GLN A 177 -11.10 -1.45 -10.14
CA GLN A 177 -11.71 -0.80 -11.30
C GLN A 177 -10.80 0.29 -11.87
N LYS A 178 -10.22 1.14 -11.04
CA LYS A 178 -9.27 2.18 -11.46
C LYS A 178 -8.06 1.62 -12.20
N ILE A 179 -7.53 0.50 -11.73
CA ILE A 179 -6.41 -0.17 -12.40
C ILE A 179 -6.83 -0.73 -13.76
N VAL A 180 -8.03 -1.29 -13.88
CA VAL A 180 -8.56 -1.77 -15.17
C VAL A 180 -8.72 -0.61 -16.14
N ASP A 181 -9.32 0.50 -15.72
CA ASP A 181 -9.52 1.69 -16.54
C ASP A 181 -8.19 2.31 -16.99
N PHE A 182 -7.22 2.39 -16.07
CA PHE A 182 -5.86 2.82 -16.36
C PHE A 182 -5.19 1.95 -17.43
N LEU A 183 -5.24 0.64 -17.29
CA LEU A 183 -4.63 -0.28 -18.24
C LEU A 183 -5.30 -0.24 -19.63
N ASN A 184 -6.59 0.01 -19.68
CA ASN A 184 -7.32 0.18 -20.94
C ASN A 184 -6.98 1.50 -21.63
N THR A 185 -6.77 2.56 -20.86
CA THR A 185 -6.50 3.91 -21.37
C THR A 185 -5.03 4.10 -21.73
N TYR A 186 -4.12 3.55 -20.93
CA TYR A 186 -2.67 3.75 -21.03
C TYR A 186 -1.92 2.41 -21.00
N PRO A 187 -2.14 1.51 -21.97
CA PRO A 187 -1.58 0.16 -21.94
C PRO A 187 -0.05 0.12 -21.89
N ASP A 188 0.62 1.10 -22.50
CA ASP A 188 2.09 1.17 -22.53
C ASP A 188 2.69 1.69 -21.22
N TRP A 189 1.89 2.31 -20.34
CA TRP A 189 2.34 2.89 -19.08
C TRP A 189 2.23 1.93 -17.90
N PHE A 190 1.69 0.73 -18.11
CA PHE A 190 1.37 -0.23 -17.04
C PHE A 190 2.54 -0.48 -16.08
N SER A 191 3.76 -0.55 -16.60
CA SER A 191 4.94 -0.88 -15.78
C SER A 191 5.46 0.30 -14.96
N PHE A 192 5.04 1.53 -15.28
CA PHE A 192 5.56 2.71 -14.61
C PHE A 192 4.77 3.07 -13.35
N PHE A 193 3.45 2.97 -13.37
CA PHE A 193 2.63 3.52 -12.31
C PHE A 193 2.93 2.93 -10.93
N PRO A 194 2.81 1.60 -10.68
CA PRO A 194 3.10 1.05 -9.37
C PRO A 194 4.57 1.21 -8.96
N ILE A 195 5.50 1.21 -9.92
CA ILE A 195 6.93 1.39 -9.61
C ILE A 195 7.21 2.82 -9.14
N ARG A 196 6.62 3.84 -9.77
CA ARG A 196 6.74 5.24 -9.36
C ARG A 196 6.14 5.47 -7.98
N ILE A 197 4.98 4.86 -7.68
CA ILE A 197 4.41 4.89 -6.33
C ILE A 197 5.35 4.26 -5.31
N MET A 198 5.86 3.08 -5.58
CA MET A 198 6.69 2.35 -4.62
C MET A 198 8.05 3.01 -4.39
N ASN A 199 8.68 3.54 -5.43
CA ASN A 199 10.04 4.08 -5.32
C ASN A 199 10.08 5.57 -4.96
N ASN A 200 9.09 6.36 -5.41
CA ASN A 200 9.14 7.82 -5.38
C ASN A 200 8.08 8.48 -4.50
N CYS A 201 7.09 7.71 -3.99
CA CYS A 201 6.22 8.22 -2.95
C CYS A 201 6.87 8.01 -1.59
N ILE A 202 7.03 9.11 -0.84
CA ILE A 202 7.82 9.19 0.38
C ILE A 202 6.91 9.27 1.60
N LEU A 203 7.21 8.45 2.59
CA LEU A 203 6.65 8.48 3.92
C LEU A 203 7.71 8.94 4.92
N LEU A 204 7.28 9.58 5.98
CA LEU A 204 8.15 10.01 7.07
C LEU A 204 7.81 9.20 8.32
N PRO A 205 8.49 8.06 8.57
CA PRO A 205 8.35 7.33 9.82
C PRO A 205 9.00 8.13 10.95
N ILE A 206 8.24 8.36 12.02
CA ILE A 206 8.63 9.10 13.23
C ILE A 206 8.44 8.18 14.42
#